data_dba385299c115a4baddd01fefcff7d6d
#
_entry.id   dba385299c115a4baddd01fefcff7d6d
#
_cell.length_a   1.000
_cell.length_b   1.000
_cell.length_c   1.000
_cell.angle_alpha   90.00
_cell.angle_beta   90.00
_cell.angle_gamma   90.00
#
_symmetry.space_group_name_H-M   'P 1'
#
loop_
_entity.id
_entity.type
_entity.pdbx_description
1 polymer ?
#
loop_
_entity_poly.entity_id
_entity_poly.type
_entity_poly.pdbx_seq_one_letter_code
_entity_poly.pdbx_strand_id
1 'polypeptide(L)'
;MDTAEGALALLILLDQYPRNSFRGTAHQFATDPLALMFANQAVARDLHLAVEPELKNFLLLPFEHSERIEDQDRYMALVAGDEELEKWGKLHRDTIVRFGRFPHRNAALGRQTTPEEQAFLDEGGFGG
;
A
#
# COMPACT_ATOMS: atom_id res chain seq x y z
N MET A 1 -18.43 8.57 -3.29
CA MET A 1 -17.37 8.13 -4.20
C MET A 1 -17.97 7.74 -5.56
N ASP A 2 -18.67 8.68 -6.19
CA ASP A 2 -19.34 8.37 -7.46
C ASP A 2 -18.52 8.75 -8.70
N THR A 3 -17.47 9.55 -8.52
CA THR A 3 -16.61 9.99 -9.61
C THR A 3 -15.16 9.53 -9.38
N ALA A 4 -14.38 9.50 -10.48
CA ALA A 4 -12.96 9.18 -10.40
C ALA A 4 -12.20 10.19 -9.53
N GLU A 5 -12.51 11.48 -9.66
CA GLU A 5 -11.89 12.54 -8.88
C GLU A 5 -12.25 12.41 -7.39
N GLY A 6 -13.51 12.09 -7.09
CA GLY A 6 -13.98 11.86 -5.72
C GLY A 6 -13.30 10.65 -5.09
N ALA A 7 -13.14 9.56 -5.85
CA ALA A 7 -12.41 8.38 -5.40
C ALA A 7 -10.94 8.71 -5.12
N LEU A 8 -10.29 9.45 -6.02
CA LEU A 8 -8.90 9.87 -5.85
C LEU A 8 -8.71 10.71 -4.59
N ALA A 9 -9.58 11.73 -4.38
CA ALA A 9 -9.52 12.58 -3.19
C ALA A 9 -9.70 11.78 -1.91
N LEU A 10 -10.66 10.85 -1.89
CA LEU A 10 -10.92 10.00 -0.73
C LEU A 10 -9.73 9.11 -0.39
N LEU A 11 -9.10 8.50 -1.38
CA LEU A 11 -7.96 7.61 -1.15
C LEU A 11 -6.70 8.37 -0.77
N ILE A 12 -6.48 9.57 -1.28
CA ILE A 12 -5.40 10.43 -0.79
C ILE A 12 -5.62 10.75 0.70
N LEU A 13 -6.84 11.06 1.09
CA LEU A 13 -7.18 11.36 2.48
C LEU A 13 -6.98 10.15 3.40
N LEU A 14 -7.40 8.96 2.97
CA LEU A 14 -7.39 7.76 3.82
C LEU A 14 -6.03 7.02 3.81
N ASP A 15 -5.29 7.10 2.72
CA ASP A 15 -4.03 6.36 2.55
C ASP A 15 -2.80 7.26 2.75
N GLN A 16 -2.72 8.38 2.06
CA GLN A 16 -1.54 9.22 2.05
C GLN A 16 -1.48 10.21 3.21
N TYR A 17 -2.59 10.85 3.56
CA TYR A 17 -2.60 11.85 4.64
C TYR A 17 -2.17 11.27 5.99
N PRO A 18 -2.68 10.10 6.44
CA PRO A 18 -2.23 9.53 7.69
C PRO A 18 -0.74 9.20 7.71
N ARG A 19 -0.18 8.73 6.58
CA ARG A 19 1.24 8.43 6.47
C ARG A 19 2.10 9.67 6.65
N ASN A 20 1.68 10.78 6.08
CA ASN A 20 2.43 12.02 6.12
C ASN A 20 2.26 12.77 7.46
N SER A 21 1.07 12.69 8.07
CA SER A 21 0.73 13.45 9.27
C SER A 21 1.06 12.74 10.58
N PHE A 22 1.04 11.39 10.58
CA PHE A 22 1.22 10.56 11.78
C PHE A 22 2.38 9.59 11.66
N ARG A 23 3.39 9.95 10.87
CA ARG A 23 4.57 9.11 10.63
C ARG A 23 5.22 8.68 11.95
N GLY A 24 5.51 7.37 12.07
CA GLY A 24 6.11 6.77 13.26
C GLY A 24 5.12 6.36 14.33
N THR A 25 3.81 6.54 14.12
CA THR A 25 2.78 6.11 15.07
C THR A 25 1.79 5.14 14.42
N ALA A 26 1.01 4.42 15.25
CA ALA A 26 -0.03 3.52 14.76
C ALA A 26 -1.11 4.25 13.94
N HIS A 27 -1.36 5.53 14.20
CA HIS A 27 -2.31 6.35 13.43
C HIS A 27 -1.94 6.44 11.96
N GLN A 28 -0.66 6.28 11.62
CA GLN A 28 -0.18 6.25 10.24
C GLN A 28 -0.94 5.21 9.39
N PHE A 29 -1.35 4.10 10.01
CA PHE A 29 -1.99 2.97 9.32
C PHE A 29 -3.45 2.76 9.71
N ALA A 30 -4.00 3.62 10.57
CA ALA A 30 -5.31 3.38 11.19
C ALA A 30 -6.45 3.29 10.16
N THR A 31 -6.36 4.02 9.05
CA THR A 31 -7.40 4.04 8.01
C THR A 31 -7.09 3.15 6.81
N ASP A 32 -6.01 2.36 6.85
CA ASP A 32 -5.63 1.48 5.74
C ASP A 32 -6.73 0.48 5.35
N PRO A 33 -7.41 -0.22 6.29
CA PRO A 33 -8.49 -1.13 5.90
C PRO A 33 -9.64 -0.42 5.18
N LEU A 34 -9.97 0.80 5.59
CA LEU A 34 -11.00 1.60 4.93
C LEU A 34 -10.55 2.05 3.54
N ALA A 35 -9.28 2.48 3.42
CA ALA A 35 -8.71 2.83 2.13
C ALA A 35 -8.75 1.64 1.16
N LEU A 36 -8.41 0.45 1.63
CA LEU A 36 -8.45 -0.77 0.83
C LEU A 36 -9.86 -1.09 0.36
N MET A 37 -10.86 -0.94 1.22
CA MET A 37 -12.26 -1.16 0.85
C MET A 37 -12.69 -0.23 -0.27
N PHE A 38 -12.37 1.07 -0.18
CA PHE A 38 -12.71 2.03 -1.23
C PHE A 38 -11.90 1.82 -2.50
N ALA A 39 -10.64 1.39 -2.39
CA ALA A 39 -9.83 1.04 -3.56
C ALA A 39 -10.44 -0.13 -4.32
N ASN A 40 -10.91 -1.16 -3.61
CA ASN A 40 -11.63 -2.27 -4.23
C ASN A 40 -12.89 -1.80 -4.97
N GLN A 41 -13.65 -0.90 -4.37
CA GLN A 41 -14.84 -0.33 -5.03
C GLN A 41 -14.47 0.47 -6.27
N ALA A 42 -13.43 1.31 -6.17
CA ALA A 42 -12.97 2.13 -7.29
C ALA A 42 -12.53 1.26 -8.48
N VAL A 43 -11.77 0.20 -8.22
CA VAL A 43 -11.29 -0.71 -9.28
C VAL A 43 -12.46 -1.49 -9.89
N ALA A 44 -13.41 -1.95 -9.06
CA ALA A 44 -14.58 -2.67 -9.55
C ALA A 44 -15.45 -1.80 -10.48
N ARG A 45 -15.40 -0.49 -10.32
CA ARG A 45 -16.12 0.49 -11.14
C ARG A 45 -15.25 1.14 -12.22
N ASP A 46 -14.04 0.63 -12.44
CA ASP A 46 -13.08 1.13 -13.42
C ASP A 46 -12.70 2.61 -13.24
N LEU A 47 -12.86 3.16 -12.05
CA LEU A 47 -12.56 4.57 -11.77
C LEU A 47 -11.05 4.86 -11.90
N HIS A 48 -10.19 3.87 -11.66
CA HIS A 48 -8.74 4.00 -11.83
C HIS A 48 -8.34 4.22 -13.30
N LEU A 49 -9.20 3.85 -14.24
CA LEU A 49 -8.98 4.07 -15.68
C LEU A 49 -9.45 5.45 -16.14
N ALA A 50 -10.21 6.16 -15.30
CA ALA A 50 -10.81 7.46 -15.62
C ALA A 50 -10.01 8.64 -15.08
N VAL A 51 -8.94 8.40 -14.30
CA VAL A 51 -8.04 9.45 -13.82
C VAL A 51 -6.82 9.55 -14.73
N GLU A 52 -6.08 10.65 -14.63
CA GLU A 52 -4.83 10.80 -15.40
C GLU A 52 -3.83 9.70 -15.00
N PRO A 53 -3.06 9.15 -15.97
CA PRO A 53 -2.16 8.03 -15.70
C PRO A 53 -1.20 8.25 -14.53
N GLU A 54 -0.64 9.44 -14.36
CA GLU A 54 0.27 9.77 -13.27
C GLU A 54 -0.41 9.78 -11.90
N LEU A 55 -1.73 9.88 -11.84
CA LEU A 55 -2.52 9.87 -10.60
C LEU A 55 -3.13 8.51 -10.30
N LYS A 56 -3.16 7.62 -11.27
CA LYS A 56 -3.79 6.31 -11.14
C LYS A 56 -3.25 5.52 -9.95
N ASN A 57 -1.96 5.58 -9.70
CA ASN A 57 -1.35 4.79 -8.65
C ASN A 57 -1.89 5.13 -7.26
N PHE A 58 -2.35 6.37 -7.02
CA PHE A 58 -2.95 6.72 -5.73
C PHE A 58 -4.22 5.92 -5.44
N LEU A 59 -4.94 5.47 -6.48
CA LEU A 59 -6.10 4.58 -6.32
C LEU A 59 -5.69 3.13 -6.06
N LEU A 60 -4.47 2.75 -6.43
CA LEU A 60 -3.97 1.37 -6.34
C LEU A 60 -3.06 1.14 -5.13
N LEU A 61 -2.47 2.18 -4.55
CA LEU A 61 -1.55 2.06 -3.42
C LEU A 61 -2.13 1.31 -2.22
N PRO A 62 -3.42 1.40 -1.89
CA PRO A 62 -3.96 0.59 -0.79
C PRO A 62 -3.73 -0.91 -0.95
N PHE A 63 -3.73 -1.43 -2.17
CA PHE A 63 -3.38 -2.83 -2.42
C PHE A 63 -1.90 -3.11 -2.11
N GLU A 64 -1.00 -2.22 -2.54
CA GLU A 64 0.45 -2.34 -2.28
C GLU A 64 0.76 -2.22 -0.79
N HIS A 65 0.00 -1.42 -0.06
CA HIS A 65 0.18 -1.21 1.38
C HIS A 65 -0.42 -2.31 2.25
N SER A 66 -1.21 -3.22 1.67
CA SER A 66 -1.83 -4.33 2.41
C SER A 66 -0.79 -5.39 2.76
N GLU A 67 -0.91 -5.96 3.96
CA GLU A 67 -0.06 -7.08 4.38
C GLU A 67 -0.63 -8.44 3.97
N ARG A 68 -1.67 -8.47 3.13
CA ARG A 68 -2.24 -9.71 2.58
C ARG A 68 -1.67 -9.99 1.20
N ILE A 69 -1.23 -11.24 1.00
CA ILE A 69 -0.62 -11.62 -0.28
C ILE A 69 -1.59 -11.49 -1.46
N GLU A 70 -2.88 -11.74 -1.23
CA GLU A 70 -3.91 -11.61 -2.28
C GLU A 70 -4.00 -10.18 -2.80
N ASP A 71 -3.86 -9.20 -1.91
CA ASP A 71 -3.88 -7.78 -2.29
C ASP A 71 -2.60 -7.39 -3.02
N GLN A 72 -1.46 -7.94 -2.62
CA GLN A 72 -0.18 -7.75 -3.31
C GLN A 72 -0.26 -8.30 -4.74
N ASP A 73 -0.81 -9.49 -4.91
CA ASP A 73 -0.99 -10.09 -6.24
C ASP A 73 -1.92 -9.25 -7.09
N ARG A 74 -2.98 -8.70 -6.50
CA ARG A 74 -3.90 -7.81 -7.21
C ARG A 74 -3.21 -6.54 -7.68
N TYR A 75 -2.39 -5.92 -6.82
CA TYR A 75 -1.61 -4.75 -7.22
C TYR A 75 -0.72 -5.07 -8.42
N MET A 76 0.01 -6.18 -8.38
CA MET A 76 0.89 -6.57 -9.49
C MET A 76 0.13 -6.75 -10.80
N ALA A 77 -1.07 -7.32 -10.75
CA ALA A 77 -1.92 -7.46 -11.94
C ALA A 77 -2.39 -6.10 -12.47
N LEU A 78 -2.73 -5.17 -11.56
CA LEU A 78 -3.24 -3.85 -11.94
C LEU A 78 -2.16 -2.93 -12.52
N VAL A 79 -0.89 -3.10 -12.14
CA VAL A 79 0.21 -2.28 -12.64
C VAL A 79 1.02 -2.97 -13.75
N ALA A 80 0.60 -4.14 -14.20
CA ALA A 80 1.29 -4.89 -15.25
C ALA A 80 1.51 -4.01 -16.49
N GLY A 81 2.75 -3.98 -16.98
CA GLY A 81 3.15 -3.14 -18.10
C GLY A 81 3.79 -1.80 -17.71
N ASP A 82 3.68 -1.40 -16.44
CA ASP A 82 4.38 -0.22 -15.92
C ASP A 82 5.62 -0.68 -15.15
N GLU A 83 6.78 -0.59 -15.76
CA GLU A 83 8.03 -1.15 -15.21
C GLU A 83 8.40 -0.54 -13.85
N GLU A 84 8.20 0.74 -13.65
CA GLU A 84 8.52 1.39 -12.38
C GLU A 84 7.59 0.91 -11.27
N LEU A 85 6.30 0.88 -11.53
CA LEU A 85 5.31 0.40 -10.55
C LEU A 85 5.49 -1.09 -10.27
N GLU A 86 5.83 -1.88 -11.28
CA GLU A 86 6.13 -3.31 -11.09
C GLU A 86 7.34 -3.50 -10.18
N LYS A 87 8.38 -2.69 -10.33
CA LYS A 87 9.59 -2.76 -9.50
C LYS A 87 9.26 -2.52 -8.02
N TRP A 88 8.53 -1.45 -7.72
CA TRP A 88 8.15 -1.12 -6.35
C TRP A 88 7.15 -2.13 -5.79
N GLY A 89 6.19 -2.56 -6.61
CA GLY A 89 5.23 -3.59 -6.22
C GLY A 89 5.89 -4.91 -5.88
N LYS A 90 6.93 -5.29 -6.64
CA LYS A 90 7.68 -6.51 -6.38
C LYS A 90 8.41 -6.46 -5.03
N LEU A 91 8.99 -5.31 -4.67
CA LEU A 91 9.66 -5.15 -3.37
C LEU A 91 8.67 -5.36 -2.21
N HIS A 92 7.47 -4.77 -2.32
CA HIS A 92 6.42 -4.95 -1.31
C HIS A 92 5.97 -6.41 -1.24
N ARG A 93 5.66 -7.00 -2.39
CA ARG A 93 5.19 -8.37 -2.46
C ARG A 93 6.22 -9.35 -1.91
N ASP A 94 7.49 -9.22 -2.30
CA ASP A 94 8.56 -10.11 -1.83
C ASP A 94 8.71 -10.05 -0.30
N THR A 95 8.52 -8.86 0.28
CA THR A 95 8.54 -8.69 1.74
C THR A 95 7.40 -9.46 2.41
N ILE A 96 6.20 -9.39 1.85
CA ILE A 96 5.03 -10.12 2.37
C ILE A 96 5.21 -11.63 2.19
N VAL A 97 5.76 -12.08 1.06
CA VAL A 97 6.06 -13.50 0.83
C VAL A 97 7.03 -14.01 1.89
N ARG A 98 8.06 -13.21 2.21
CA ARG A 98 9.12 -13.61 3.15
C ARG A 98 8.66 -13.59 4.61
N PHE A 99 7.96 -12.54 5.04
CA PHE A 99 7.66 -12.30 6.45
C PHE A 99 6.16 -12.35 6.80
N GLY A 100 5.27 -12.30 5.83
CA GLY A 100 3.84 -12.21 6.06
C GLY A 100 3.37 -10.84 6.55
N ARG A 101 4.28 -9.89 6.68
CA ARG A 101 4.02 -8.51 7.13
C ARG A 101 5.18 -7.61 6.71
N PHE A 102 4.99 -6.29 6.89
CA PHE A 102 6.06 -5.31 6.67
C PHE A 102 6.80 -5.07 7.98
N PRO A 103 8.04 -5.55 8.14
CA PRO A 103 8.78 -5.41 9.41
C PRO A 103 8.98 -3.97 9.86
N HIS A 104 9.10 -3.00 8.93
CA HIS A 104 9.29 -1.60 9.29
C HIS A 104 8.10 -1.00 10.05
N ARG A 105 6.93 -1.64 10.02
CA ARG A 105 5.75 -1.20 10.77
C ARG A 105 5.72 -1.71 12.20
N ASN A 106 6.58 -2.66 12.56
CA ASN A 106 6.50 -3.35 13.85
C ASN A 106 6.59 -2.38 15.02
N ALA A 107 7.55 -1.45 15.00
CA ALA A 107 7.71 -0.48 16.08
C ALA A 107 6.46 0.38 16.28
N ALA A 108 5.90 0.92 15.19
CA ALA A 108 4.71 1.78 15.26
C ALA A 108 3.47 1.01 15.71
N LEU A 109 3.36 -0.27 15.34
CA LEU A 109 2.20 -1.11 15.65
C LEU A 109 2.37 -1.93 16.93
N GLY A 110 3.48 -1.78 17.65
CA GLY A 110 3.73 -2.52 18.88
C GLY A 110 3.96 -4.02 18.65
N ARG A 111 4.40 -4.41 17.47
CA ARG A 111 4.69 -5.80 17.14
C ARG A 111 6.16 -6.11 17.41
N GLN A 112 6.43 -7.31 17.94
CA GLN A 112 7.79 -7.75 18.21
C GLN A 112 8.51 -8.09 16.90
N THR A 113 9.72 -7.53 16.70
CA THR A 113 10.55 -7.80 15.53
C THR A 113 11.35 -9.09 15.75
N THR A 114 11.29 -10.01 14.78
CA THR A 114 12.10 -11.24 14.84
C THR A 114 13.56 -10.94 14.49
N PRO A 115 14.53 -11.84 14.84
CA PRO A 115 15.92 -11.66 14.43
C PRO A 115 16.11 -11.55 12.91
N GLU A 116 15.35 -12.31 12.14
CA GLU A 116 15.41 -12.28 10.67
C GLU A 116 14.87 -10.96 10.13
N GLU A 117 13.80 -10.45 10.72
CA GLU A 117 13.24 -9.14 10.35
C GLU A 117 14.22 -8.01 10.69
N GLN A 118 14.87 -8.09 11.85
CA GLN A 118 15.85 -7.08 12.23
C GLN A 118 17.06 -7.09 11.29
N ALA A 119 17.54 -8.27 10.91
CA ALA A 119 18.62 -8.38 9.94
C ALA A 119 18.24 -7.77 8.59
N PHE A 120 17.00 -8.01 8.14
CA PHE A 120 16.46 -7.43 6.91
C PHE A 120 16.45 -5.90 6.96
N LEU A 121 16.02 -5.33 8.08
CA LEU A 121 15.99 -3.87 8.26
C LEU A 121 17.41 -3.28 8.34
N ASP A 122 18.33 -3.96 9.03
CA ASP A 122 19.72 -3.53 9.19
C ASP A 122 20.50 -3.54 7.87
N GLU A 123 20.16 -4.46 6.97
CA GLU A 123 20.76 -4.58 5.64
C GLU A 123 20.20 -3.57 4.63
N GLY A 124 19.34 -2.65 5.06
CA GLY A 124 18.71 -1.68 4.18
C GLY A 124 17.52 -2.22 3.41
N GLY A 125 16.86 -3.25 3.93
CA GLY A 125 15.64 -3.79 3.38
C GLY A 125 14.52 -2.76 3.36
N PHE A 126 13.44 -3.07 2.63
CA PHE A 126 12.35 -2.14 2.42
C PHE A 126 11.85 -1.53 3.75
N GLY A 127 11.88 -0.22 3.84
CA GLY A 127 11.58 0.53 5.07
C GLY A 127 10.37 1.46 4.97
N GLY A 128 9.59 1.35 3.92
CA GLY A 128 8.38 2.15 3.76
C GLY A 128 8.48 3.37 2.85
#